data_81cb251ef57a5922df2cc72422d60335
#
_entry.id   81cb251ef57a5922df2cc72422d60335
#
_cell.length_a   1.000
_cell.length_b   1.000
_cell.length_c   1.000
_cell.angle_alpha   90.00
_cell.angle_beta   90.00
_cell.angle_gamma   90.00
#
_symmetry.space_group_name_H-M   'P 1'
#
loop_
_entity.id
_entity.type
_entity.pdbx_description
1 polymer ?
#
loop_
_entity_poly.entity_id
_entity_poly.type
_entity_poly.pdbx_seq_one_letter_code
_entity_poly.pdbx_strand_id
1 'polypeptide(L)'
;MFVMMEFDEFLHEWNNGEKRILVHTSGSTGKPKPIWVEKKRMEASARITCDFLGLSPGDTALLCLPLDYIAGKMMVVRSQVRELNLLAVPPSAHPLKNVADRRIDFAAMVPNQVWKTLQVAEERQRLMRIRHIIIGGGSIDEQLAEQLRSFPNAVWSTYGMTETLSHIALRRLSGRDASQWYTPFPSVQLSAGSDGCLIVDAPLVSEHTLHTNDIVQFREEQSGGSCASCRQFRILGRKDNVICSGGIKIQAEEVERMLKPYIATPFLITKQKDAVYGEIVVLVAENADEENLRLIASSKLPKYYQPKRIVTVSKIMLTETGKPRRDIALYSV
;
A
#
# COMPACT_ATOMS: atom_id res chain seq x y z
N MET A 1 7.64 -3.64 24.06
CA MET A 1 8.66 -4.43 23.36
C MET A 1 7.92 -5.54 22.64
N PHE A 2 7.59 -5.37 21.35
CA PHE A 2 7.02 -6.46 20.55
C PHE A 2 8.15 -7.47 20.31
N VAL A 3 7.95 -8.68 20.82
CA VAL A 3 8.82 -9.81 20.47
C VAL A 3 8.48 -10.14 19.02
N MET A 4 9.44 -10.07 18.12
CA MET A 4 9.23 -10.51 16.73
C MET A 4 8.87 -11.99 16.76
N MET A 5 7.75 -12.35 16.12
CA MET A 5 7.37 -13.74 15.97
C MET A 5 8.43 -14.46 15.14
N GLU A 6 8.98 -15.54 15.67
CA GLU A 6 9.97 -16.33 14.96
C GLU A 6 9.31 -17.23 13.90
N PHE A 7 10.08 -17.59 12.89
CA PHE A 7 9.58 -18.39 11.77
C PHE A 7 9.04 -19.77 12.24
N ASP A 8 9.76 -20.41 13.12
CA ASP A 8 9.36 -21.73 13.67
C ASP A 8 8.09 -21.64 14.53
N GLU A 9 7.92 -20.54 15.28
CA GLU A 9 6.69 -20.26 16.05
C GLU A 9 5.48 -20.13 15.11
N PHE A 10 5.62 -19.37 14.00
CA PHE A 10 4.55 -19.25 13.02
C PHE A 10 4.23 -20.58 12.33
N LEU A 11 5.25 -21.39 11.99
CA LEU A 11 5.03 -22.71 11.39
C LEU A 11 4.32 -23.65 12.35
N HIS A 12 4.66 -23.61 13.64
CA HIS A 12 3.96 -24.39 14.66
C HIS A 12 2.49 -23.96 14.76
N GLU A 13 2.21 -22.65 14.83
CA GLU A 13 0.86 -22.10 14.83
C GLU A 13 0.10 -22.44 13.53
N TRP A 14 0.77 -22.42 12.38
CA TRP A 14 0.17 -22.77 11.10
C TRP A 14 -0.25 -24.24 11.02
N ASN A 15 0.57 -25.14 11.57
CA ASN A 15 0.39 -26.59 11.48
C ASN A 15 -0.35 -27.23 12.68
N ASN A 16 -0.80 -26.47 13.67
CA ASN A 16 -1.41 -26.96 14.92
C ASN A 16 -2.83 -27.47 14.76
N GLY A 17 -3.38 -27.78 13.71
CA GLY A 17 -4.75 -28.29 13.52
C GLY A 17 -5.89 -27.30 13.81
N GLU A 18 -5.62 -26.13 14.39
CA GLU A 18 -6.61 -25.08 14.59
C GLU A 18 -7.03 -24.49 13.24
N LYS A 19 -8.33 -24.21 13.09
CA LYS A 19 -8.89 -23.67 11.84
C LYS A 19 -8.61 -22.18 11.61
N ARG A 20 -8.32 -21.44 12.68
CA ARG A 20 -8.12 -19.99 12.69
C ARG A 20 -6.75 -19.65 13.27
N ILE A 21 -6.24 -18.49 12.86
CA ILE A 21 -5.00 -17.92 13.35
C ILE A 21 -5.22 -16.43 13.66
N LEU A 22 -4.52 -15.94 14.69
CA LEU A 22 -4.59 -14.54 15.07
C LEU A 22 -3.67 -13.69 14.20
N VAL A 23 -4.21 -12.64 13.65
CA VAL A 23 -3.45 -11.60 12.92
C VAL A 23 -3.78 -10.23 13.47
N HIS A 24 -2.89 -9.26 13.26
CA HIS A 24 -3.11 -7.87 13.69
C HIS A 24 -3.25 -6.96 12.48
N THR A 25 -4.21 -6.04 12.54
CA THR A 25 -4.32 -4.99 11.52
C THR A 25 -3.11 -4.07 11.62
N SER A 26 -2.62 -3.57 10.48
CA SER A 26 -1.51 -2.61 10.43
C SER A 26 -1.87 -1.20 10.94
N GLY A 27 -3.10 -1.01 11.46
CA GLY A 27 -3.59 0.21 12.10
C GLY A 27 -3.26 1.50 11.34
N SER A 28 -4.05 1.86 10.33
CA SER A 28 -3.91 3.18 9.67
C SER A 28 -4.34 4.35 10.57
N THR A 29 -5.07 4.08 11.63
CA THR A 29 -5.71 5.09 12.50
C THR A 29 -5.50 4.87 14.00
N GLY A 30 -4.73 3.86 14.43
CA GLY A 30 -4.59 3.57 15.86
C GLY A 30 -3.78 2.33 16.19
N LYS A 31 -3.96 1.80 17.40
CA LYS A 31 -3.32 0.56 17.85
C LYS A 31 -3.75 -0.62 16.97
N PRO A 32 -2.84 -1.56 16.66
CA PRO A 32 -3.16 -2.79 15.94
C PRO A 32 -4.34 -3.53 16.61
N LYS A 33 -5.34 -3.91 15.82
CA LYS A 33 -6.49 -4.67 16.33
C LYS A 33 -6.30 -6.15 16.00
N PRO A 34 -6.51 -7.06 16.97
CA PRO A 34 -6.46 -8.48 16.71
C PRO A 34 -7.68 -8.92 15.88
N ILE A 35 -7.45 -9.78 14.90
CA ILE A 35 -8.49 -10.39 14.05
C ILE A 35 -8.20 -11.88 13.94
N TRP A 36 -9.20 -12.72 14.17
CA TRP A 36 -9.14 -14.15 13.91
C TRP A 36 -9.52 -14.44 12.46
N VAL A 37 -8.59 -15.02 11.71
CA VAL A 37 -8.79 -15.36 10.29
C VAL A 37 -8.73 -16.87 10.06
N GLU A 38 -9.48 -17.35 9.08
CA GLU A 38 -9.50 -18.77 8.73
C GLU A 38 -8.29 -19.14 7.87
N LYS A 39 -7.55 -20.18 8.27
CA LYS A 39 -6.40 -20.69 7.51
C LYS A 39 -6.78 -21.07 6.07
N LYS A 40 -7.95 -21.69 5.87
CA LYS A 40 -8.44 -22.04 4.50
C LYS A 40 -8.57 -20.83 3.58
N ARG A 41 -8.93 -19.64 4.13
CA ARG A 41 -9.02 -18.40 3.36
C ARG A 41 -7.64 -17.84 3.06
N MET A 42 -6.69 -17.99 3.98
CA MET A 42 -5.28 -17.65 3.73
C MET A 42 -4.70 -18.52 2.62
N GLU A 43 -5.00 -19.83 2.61
CA GLU A 43 -4.63 -20.72 1.51
C GLU A 43 -5.24 -20.30 0.19
N ALA A 44 -6.54 -19.96 0.17
CA ALA A 44 -7.21 -19.46 -1.04
C ALA A 44 -6.53 -18.19 -1.58
N SER A 45 -6.24 -17.21 -0.71
CA SER A 45 -5.51 -16.00 -1.06
C SER A 45 -4.10 -16.30 -1.61
N ALA A 46 -3.42 -17.28 -1.00
CA ALA A 46 -2.09 -17.71 -1.46
C ALA A 46 -2.15 -18.32 -2.86
N ARG A 47 -3.11 -19.23 -3.12
CA ARG A 47 -3.33 -19.84 -4.44
C ARG A 47 -3.61 -18.80 -5.51
N ILE A 48 -4.56 -17.89 -5.26
CA ILE A 48 -4.91 -16.79 -6.18
C ILE A 48 -3.67 -15.99 -6.58
N THR A 49 -2.83 -15.61 -5.61
CA THR A 49 -1.59 -14.87 -5.90
C THR A 49 -0.61 -15.71 -6.72
N CYS A 50 -0.37 -16.95 -6.31
CA CYS A 50 0.58 -17.84 -6.99
C CYS A 50 0.14 -18.15 -8.43
N ASP A 51 -1.15 -18.39 -8.64
CA ASP A 51 -1.71 -18.64 -9.97
C ASP A 51 -1.59 -17.41 -10.86
N PHE A 52 -1.93 -16.22 -10.36
CA PHE A 52 -1.79 -14.97 -11.10
C PHE A 52 -0.34 -14.69 -11.53
N LEU A 53 0.62 -14.96 -10.65
CA LEU A 53 2.04 -14.75 -10.93
C LEU A 53 2.69 -15.92 -11.68
N GLY A 54 1.99 -17.02 -11.91
CA GLY A 54 2.53 -18.22 -12.54
C GLY A 54 3.69 -18.83 -11.75
N LEU A 55 3.59 -18.83 -10.40
CA LEU A 55 4.58 -19.46 -9.54
C LEU A 55 4.39 -20.98 -9.53
N SER A 56 5.49 -21.70 -9.59
CA SER A 56 5.56 -23.16 -9.64
C SER A 56 6.30 -23.75 -8.44
N PRO A 57 6.05 -25.01 -8.08
CA PRO A 57 6.86 -25.71 -7.08
C PRO A 57 8.36 -25.60 -7.38
N GLY A 58 9.16 -25.34 -6.35
CA GLY A 58 10.60 -25.12 -6.46
C GLY A 58 11.04 -23.70 -6.83
N ASP A 59 10.14 -22.79 -7.22
CA ASP A 59 10.48 -21.37 -7.37
C ASP A 59 10.94 -20.78 -6.03
N THR A 60 11.88 -19.83 -6.06
CA THR A 60 12.42 -19.21 -4.84
C THR A 60 11.66 -17.95 -4.47
N ALA A 61 11.12 -17.91 -3.24
CA ALA A 61 10.45 -16.75 -2.68
C ALA A 61 11.29 -16.09 -1.57
N LEU A 62 11.44 -14.75 -1.60
CA LEU A 62 12.17 -13.99 -0.59
C LEU A 62 11.21 -13.50 0.50
N LEU A 63 11.41 -13.96 1.73
CA LEU A 63 10.76 -13.41 2.93
C LEU A 63 11.70 -12.37 3.57
N CYS A 64 11.30 -11.11 3.49
CA CYS A 64 12.00 -9.95 4.07
C CYS A 64 11.07 -9.02 4.87
N LEU A 65 9.89 -9.52 5.22
CA LEU A 65 8.86 -8.82 5.99
C LEU A 65 8.68 -9.47 7.36
N PRO A 66 8.36 -8.68 8.41
CA PRO A 66 8.10 -9.24 9.74
C PRO A 66 6.89 -10.17 9.75
N LEU A 67 6.97 -11.26 10.50
CA LEU A 67 5.88 -12.21 10.68
C LEU A 67 4.79 -11.72 11.66
N ASP A 68 5.04 -10.62 12.38
CA ASP A 68 4.02 -9.94 13.17
C ASP A 68 2.85 -9.43 12.33
N TYR A 69 3.11 -9.13 11.06
CA TYR A 69 2.12 -8.61 10.12
C TYR A 69 1.68 -9.66 9.11
N ILE A 70 0.42 -9.51 8.67
CA ILE A 70 -0.19 -10.43 7.70
C ILE A 70 0.64 -10.60 6.41
N ALA A 71 1.35 -9.55 5.97
CA ALA A 71 2.15 -9.61 4.74
C ALA A 71 3.31 -10.62 4.84
N GLY A 72 4.02 -10.66 5.98
CA GLY A 72 5.06 -11.65 6.25
C GLY A 72 4.48 -13.06 6.38
N LYS A 73 3.40 -13.22 7.17
CA LYS A 73 2.70 -14.51 7.32
C LYS A 73 2.27 -15.08 5.97
N MET A 74 1.70 -14.25 5.09
CA MET A 74 1.26 -14.66 3.76
C MET A 74 2.40 -15.08 2.83
N MET A 75 3.63 -14.62 3.04
CA MET A 75 4.79 -15.14 2.29
C MET A 75 5.09 -16.59 2.67
N VAL A 76 5.01 -16.92 3.95
CA VAL A 76 5.17 -18.30 4.43
C VAL A 76 4.03 -19.18 3.91
N VAL A 77 2.78 -18.72 4.03
CA VAL A 77 1.60 -19.48 3.54
C VAL A 77 1.70 -19.76 2.04
N ARG A 78 2.10 -18.76 1.22
CA ARG A 78 2.32 -18.97 -0.23
C ARG A 78 3.38 -20.02 -0.49
N SER A 79 4.47 -19.99 0.28
CA SER A 79 5.55 -20.98 0.12
C SER A 79 5.10 -22.39 0.49
N GLN A 80 4.31 -22.55 1.56
CA GLN A 80 3.75 -23.85 1.92
C GLN A 80 2.74 -24.37 0.89
N VAL A 81 1.82 -23.51 0.43
CA VAL A 81 0.73 -23.89 -0.48
C VAL A 81 1.24 -24.21 -1.89
N ARG A 82 2.33 -23.56 -2.33
CA ARG A 82 2.89 -23.71 -3.69
C ARG A 82 4.23 -24.44 -3.69
N GLU A 83 4.69 -24.96 -2.56
CA GLU A 83 5.98 -25.67 -2.42
C GLU A 83 7.15 -24.83 -2.94
N LEU A 84 7.18 -23.52 -2.54
CA LEU A 84 8.27 -22.62 -2.92
C LEU A 84 9.46 -22.79 -1.97
N ASN A 85 10.66 -22.60 -2.49
CA ASN A 85 11.88 -22.50 -1.69
C ASN A 85 11.91 -21.13 -0.98
N LEU A 86 11.63 -21.10 0.31
CA LEU A 86 11.58 -19.85 1.07
C LEU A 86 12.99 -19.43 1.51
N LEU A 87 13.45 -18.30 1.00
CA LEU A 87 14.66 -17.62 1.45
C LEU A 87 14.26 -16.55 2.46
N ALA A 88 14.52 -16.79 3.73
CA ALA A 88 14.24 -15.81 4.79
C ALA A 88 15.49 -14.96 5.07
N VAL A 89 15.28 -13.65 5.17
CA VAL A 89 16.27 -12.66 5.61
C VAL A 89 15.65 -11.78 6.69
N PRO A 90 16.45 -11.25 7.63
CA PRO A 90 15.93 -10.34 8.66
C PRO A 90 15.25 -9.13 8.02
N PRO A 91 14.05 -8.72 8.52
CA PRO A 91 13.39 -7.51 8.06
C PRO A 91 14.29 -6.29 8.25
N SER A 92 14.52 -5.57 7.18
CA SER A 92 15.34 -4.34 7.20
C SER A 92 14.96 -3.40 6.06
N ALA A 93 15.47 -2.19 6.07
CA ALA A 93 15.30 -1.24 4.96
C ALA A 93 16.12 -1.65 3.71
N HIS A 94 17.12 -2.52 3.88
CA HIS A 94 18.02 -3.03 2.83
C HIS A 94 17.98 -4.57 2.77
N PRO A 95 16.84 -5.18 2.40
CA PRO A 95 16.68 -6.63 2.48
C PRO A 95 17.54 -7.41 1.49
N LEU A 96 18.03 -6.75 0.43
CA LEU A 96 18.87 -7.37 -0.59
C LEU A 96 20.36 -7.23 -0.34
N LYS A 97 20.79 -6.52 0.73
CA LYS A 97 22.20 -6.22 1.01
C LYS A 97 23.07 -7.48 1.06
N ASN A 98 22.61 -8.49 1.78
CA ASN A 98 23.38 -9.73 2.05
C ASN A 98 22.78 -10.94 1.33
N VAL A 99 21.92 -10.74 0.34
CA VAL A 99 21.37 -11.84 -0.46
C VAL A 99 22.42 -12.28 -1.47
N ALA A 100 22.76 -13.57 -1.45
CA ALA A 100 23.67 -14.15 -2.42
C ALA A 100 23.15 -13.96 -3.85
N ASP A 101 24.05 -13.94 -4.82
CA ASP A 101 23.69 -13.83 -6.25
C ASP A 101 23.06 -15.14 -6.74
N ARG A 102 21.76 -15.31 -6.41
CA ARG A 102 20.94 -16.45 -6.82
C ARG A 102 19.64 -15.96 -7.45
N ARG A 103 19.01 -16.83 -8.20
CA ARG A 103 17.69 -16.57 -8.77
C ARG A 103 16.66 -16.46 -7.67
N ILE A 104 15.87 -15.40 -7.69
CA ILE A 104 14.67 -15.19 -6.87
C ILE A 104 13.49 -15.01 -7.82
N ASP A 105 12.47 -15.83 -7.67
CA ASP A 105 11.29 -15.78 -8.54
C ASP A 105 10.21 -14.86 -8.00
N PHE A 106 10.13 -14.70 -6.67
CA PHE A 106 9.09 -13.90 -6.05
C PHE A 106 9.59 -13.16 -4.81
N ALA A 107 9.20 -11.89 -4.65
CA ALA A 107 9.41 -11.11 -3.43
C ALA A 107 8.20 -10.22 -3.13
N ALA A 108 7.88 -10.08 -1.84
CA ALA A 108 6.95 -9.06 -1.34
C ALA A 108 7.73 -8.04 -0.52
N MET A 109 7.55 -6.75 -0.82
CA MET A 109 8.28 -5.65 -0.20
C MET A 109 7.33 -4.49 0.14
N VAL A 110 7.75 -3.61 1.06
CA VAL A 110 7.08 -2.34 1.29
C VAL A 110 7.76 -1.22 0.49
N PRO A 111 7.06 -0.10 0.19
CA PRO A 111 7.61 1.00 -0.62
C PRO A 111 8.95 1.52 -0.09
N ASN A 112 9.11 1.65 1.23
CA ASN A 112 10.36 2.11 1.83
C ASN A 112 11.55 1.17 1.57
N GLN A 113 11.33 -0.16 1.61
CA GLN A 113 12.37 -1.14 1.27
C GLN A 113 12.80 -0.98 -0.18
N VAL A 114 11.85 -0.87 -1.10
CA VAL A 114 12.15 -0.67 -2.53
C VAL A 114 12.90 0.64 -2.75
N TRP A 115 12.41 1.74 -2.15
CA TRP A 115 13.06 3.04 -2.25
C TRP A 115 14.53 3.00 -1.79
N LYS A 116 14.79 2.40 -0.61
CA LYS A 116 16.15 2.29 -0.06
C LYS A 116 17.05 1.37 -0.91
N THR A 117 16.50 0.26 -1.39
CA THR A 117 17.19 -0.67 -2.31
C THR A 117 17.63 0.03 -3.61
N LEU A 118 16.78 0.92 -4.15
CA LEU A 118 17.08 1.67 -5.38
C LEU A 118 18.26 2.66 -5.23
N GLN A 119 18.58 3.09 -4.01
CA GLN A 119 19.69 4.02 -3.74
C GLN A 119 21.06 3.32 -3.74
N VAL A 120 21.12 1.98 -3.70
CA VAL A 120 22.34 1.18 -3.68
C VAL A 120 22.46 0.40 -4.99
N ALA A 121 23.49 0.68 -5.77
CA ALA A 121 23.62 0.13 -7.13
C ALA A 121 23.56 -1.40 -7.20
N GLU A 122 24.25 -2.09 -6.28
CA GLU A 122 24.25 -3.56 -6.22
C GLU A 122 22.88 -4.12 -5.83
N GLU A 123 22.20 -3.53 -4.84
CA GLU A 123 20.87 -3.97 -4.44
C GLU A 123 19.84 -3.69 -5.53
N ARG A 124 19.95 -2.56 -6.23
CA ARG A 124 19.13 -2.24 -7.41
C ARG A 124 19.29 -3.29 -8.50
N GLN A 125 20.51 -3.73 -8.80
CA GLN A 125 20.75 -4.80 -9.78
C GLN A 125 20.10 -6.11 -9.34
N ARG A 126 20.22 -6.48 -8.06
CA ARG A 126 19.55 -7.67 -7.52
C ARG A 126 18.04 -7.57 -7.63
N LEU A 127 17.46 -6.40 -7.30
CA LEU A 127 16.03 -6.14 -7.42
C LEU A 127 15.53 -6.32 -8.87
N MET A 128 16.28 -5.85 -9.85
CA MET A 128 15.96 -5.98 -11.27
C MET A 128 16.00 -7.43 -11.79
N ARG A 129 16.63 -8.36 -11.07
CA ARG A 129 16.70 -9.78 -11.41
C ARG A 129 15.60 -10.63 -10.79
N ILE A 130 14.85 -10.11 -9.83
CA ILE A 130 13.72 -10.83 -9.22
C ILE A 130 12.58 -10.91 -10.23
N ARG A 131 12.11 -12.11 -10.57
CA ARG A 131 11.09 -12.31 -11.62
C ARG A 131 9.79 -11.55 -11.36
N HIS A 132 9.25 -11.65 -10.13
CA HIS A 132 8.03 -10.97 -9.69
C HIS A 132 8.24 -10.26 -8.36
N ILE A 133 7.93 -8.97 -8.32
CA ILE A 133 7.94 -8.18 -7.09
C ILE A 133 6.54 -7.63 -6.88
N ILE A 134 5.96 -7.89 -5.70
CA ILE A 134 4.76 -7.19 -5.26
C ILE A 134 5.12 -6.16 -4.19
N ILE A 135 4.57 -4.95 -4.31
CA ILE A 135 4.81 -3.87 -3.37
C ILE A 135 3.49 -3.48 -2.72
N GLY A 136 3.44 -3.60 -1.40
CA GLY A 136 2.23 -3.37 -0.61
C GLY A 136 2.49 -2.68 0.72
N GLY A 137 1.44 -2.53 1.53
CA GLY A 137 1.53 -1.92 2.87
C GLY A 137 1.57 -0.39 2.88
N GLY A 138 1.71 0.27 1.72
CA GLY A 138 1.72 1.73 1.58
C GLY A 138 1.42 2.17 0.16
N SER A 139 1.13 3.46 -0.02
CA SER A 139 0.99 4.06 -1.34
C SER A 139 2.34 4.15 -2.05
N ILE A 140 2.32 3.95 -3.34
CA ILE A 140 3.48 4.16 -4.22
C ILE A 140 3.31 5.52 -4.86
N ASP A 141 4.22 6.43 -4.58
CA ASP A 141 4.23 7.75 -5.19
C ASP A 141 4.69 7.70 -6.67
N GLU A 142 4.46 8.78 -7.40
CA GLU A 142 4.80 8.85 -8.83
C GLU A 142 6.31 8.75 -9.07
N GLN A 143 7.13 9.26 -8.16
CA GLN A 143 8.59 9.24 -8.30
C GLN A 143 9.12 7.80 -8.21
N LEU A 144 8.62 7.01 -7.24
CA LEU A 144 8.97 5.59 -7.13
C LEU A 144 8.41 4.79 -8.32
N ALA A 145 7.16 5.07 -8.73
CA ALA A 145 6.56 4.40 -9.87
C ALA A 145 7.35 4.66 -11.18
N GLU A 146 7.83 5.90 -11.39
CA GLU A 146 8.62 6.25 -12.56
C GLU A 146 9.99 5.55 -12.56
N GLN A 147 10.66 5.45 -11.41
CA GLN A 147 11.92 4.69 -11.31
C GLN A 147 11.73 3.20 -11.63
N LEU A 148 10.57 2.63 -11.28
CA LEU A 148 10.26 1.22 -11.56
C LEU A 148 9.77 0.97 -12.98
N ARG A 149 9.35 1.99 -13.71
CA ARG A 149 8.80 1.88 -15.08
C ARG A 149 9.77 1.22 -16.04
N SER A 150 11.06 1.52 -15.93
CA SER A 150 12.12 0.96 -16.78
C SER A 150 12.59 -0.44 -16.39
N PHE A 151 12.04 -1.03 -15.33
CA PHE A 151 12.47 -2.33 -14.85
C PHE A 151 12.09 -3.45 -15.84
N PRO A 152 13.02 -4.39 -16.12
CA PRO A 152 12.77 -5.48 -17.06
C PRO A 152 11.84 -6.55 -16.49
N ASN A 153 11.79 -6.68 -15.18
CA ASN A 153 11.02 -7.68 -14.46
C ASN A 153 9.60 -7.21 -14.12
N ALA A 154 8.79 -8.12 -13.60
CA ALA A 154 7.40 -7.86 -13.26
C ALA A 154 7.27 -7.22 -11.87
N VAL A 155 7.09 -5.90 -11.82
CA VAL A 155 6.84 -5.16 -10.58
C VAL A 155 5.38 -4.73 -10.50
N TRP A 156 4.75 -5.04 -9.36
CA TRP A 156 3.32 -4.82 -9.13
C TRP A 156 3.07 -4.00 -7.86
N SER A 157 2.14 -3.08 -7.91
CA SER A 157 1.52 -2.50 -6.73
C SER A 157 0.31 -3.33 -6.32
N THR A 158 0.14 -3.57 -5.03
CA THR A 158 -0.99 -4.34 -4.50
C THR A 158 -2.04 -3.42 -3.92
N TYR A 159 -3.31 -3.81 -4.07
CA TYR A 159 -4.43 -3.26 -3.30
C TYR A 159 -5.07 -4.37 -2.47
N GLY A 160 -5.20 -4.15 -1.18
CA GLY A 160 -5.78 -5.06 -0.20
C GLY A 160 -5.62 -4.55 1.22
N MET A 161 -6.15 -5.29 2.15
CA MET A 161 -6.16 -4.97 3.58
C MET A 161 -6.07 -6.24 4.41
N THR A 162 -5.95 -6.12 5.73
CA THR A 162 -5.87 -7.29 6.63
C THR A 162 -7.15 -8.12 6.55
N GLU A 163 -8.29 -7.46 6.38
CA GLU A 163 -9.62 -8.06 6.27
C GLU A 163 -9.79 -8.92 5.00
N THR A 164 -8.99 -8.66 3.97
CA THR A 164 -8.87 -9.50 2.76
C THR A 164 -7.65 -10.42 2.79
N LEU A 165 -6.98 -10.53 3.96
CA LEU A 165 -5.78 -11.35 4.23
C LEU A 165 -4.54 -10.90 3.45
N SER A 166 -4.72 -10.46 2.25
CA SER A 166 -3.69 -9.97 1.35
C SER A 166 -4.34 -9.06 0.29
N HIS A 167 -3.65 -8.90 -0.82
CA HIS A 167 -4.18 -8.12 -1.94
C HIS A 167 -5.28 -8.87 -2.70
N ILE A 168 -6.22 -8.10 -3.21
CA ILE A 168 -7.35 -8.54 -4.03
C ILE A 168 -7.26 -7.99 -5.46
N ALA A 169 -6.33 -7.08 -5.69
CA ALA A 169 -6.07 -6.49 -6.99
C ALA A 169 -4.60 -6.11 -7.14
N LEU A 170 -4.14 -6.08 -8.37
CA LEU A 170 -2.77 -5.72 -8.74
C LEU A 170 -2.78 -4.68 -9.86
N ARG A 171 -1.81 -3.76 -9.84
CA ARG A 171 -1.49 -2.91 -11.00
C ARG A 171 -0.02 -3.05 -11.37
N ARG A 172 0.27 -3.14 -12.65
CA ARG A 172 1.64 -3.19 -13.14
C ARG A 172 2.33 -1.83 -12.98
N LEU A 173 3.57 -1.83 -12.48
CA LEU A 173 4.40 -0.63 -12.34
C LEU A 173 5.50 -0.56 -13.40
N SER A 174 5.92 -1.70 -13.95
CA SER A 174 7.07 -1.83 -14.84
C SER A 174 6.68 -2.23 -16.26
N GLY A 175 7.51 -1.85 -17.23
CA GLY A 175 7.36 -2.22 -18.63
C GLY A 175 6.24 -1.47 -19.34
N ARG A 176 5.85 -1.97 -20.53
CA ARG A 176 4.83 -1.35 -21.40
C ARG A 176 3.43 -1.39 -20.79
N ASP A 177 3.17 -2.37 -19.92
CA ASP A 177 1.88 -2.58 -19.26
C ASP A 177 1.73 -1.76 -17.97
N ALA A 178 2.69 -0.87 -17.66
CA ALA A 178 2.62 0.00 -16.51
C ALA A 178 1.35 0.85 -16.55
N SER A 179 0.57 0.81 -15.45
CA SER A 179 -0.76 1.40 -15.37
C SER A 179 -0.98 2.06 -14.00
N GLN A 180 -1.88 3.04 -13.95
CA GLN A 180 -2.41 3.58 -12.71
C GLN A 180 -3.66 2.82 -12.22
N TRP A 181 -4.15 1.88 -13.02
CA TRP A 181 -5.37 1.14 -12.75
C TRP A 181 -5.07 -0.24 -12.18
N TYR A 182 -5.73 -0.57 -11.08
CA TYR A 182 -5.72 -1.90 -10.50
C TYR A 182 -6.69 -2.81 -11.26
N THR A 183 -6.26 -4.04 -11.49
CA THR A 183 -7.10 -5.12 -12.01
C THR A 183 -7.43 -6.04 -10.83
N PRO A 184 -8.71 -6.20 -10.47
CA PRO A 184 -9.11 -7.14 -9.42
C PRO A 184 -8.90 -8.59 -9.90
N PHE A 185 -8.73 -9.50 -8.95
CA PHE A 185 -8.73 -10.92 -9.27
C PHE A 185 -10.14 -11.37 -9.70
N PRO A 186 -10.26 -12.41 -10.55
CA PRO A 186 -11.56 -12.86 -11.08
C PRO A 186 -12.60 -13.24 -10.01
N SER A 187 -12.15 -13.65 -8.82
CA SER A 187 -13.00 -14.00 -7.68
C SER A 187 -13.48 -12.79 -6.85
N VAL A 188 -13.13 -11.57 -7.25
CA VAL A 188 -13.43 -10.35 -6.51
C VAL A 188 -14.42 -9.50 -7.29
N GLN A 189 -15.52 -9.12 -6.64
CA GLN A 189 -16.49 -8.16 -7.17
C GLN A 189 -16.34 -6.82 -6.44
N LEU A 190 -16.33 -5.74 -7.22
CA LEU A 190 -16.13 -4.39 -6.70
C LEU A 190 -17.28 -3.48 -7.12
N SER A 191 -17.72 -2.64 -6.20
CA SER A 191 -18.71 -1.59 -6.48
C SER A 191 -18.38 -0.33 -5.69
N ALA A 192 -19.05 0.78 -6.01
CA ALA A 192 -18.97 2.01 -5.25
C ALA A 192 -20.26 2.20 -4.43
N GLY A 193 -20.11 2.57 -3.18
CA GLY A 193 -21.21 3.04 -2.35
C GLY A 193 -21.75 4.39 -2.81
N SER A 194 -22.88 4.83 -2.28
CA SER A 194 -23.47 6.16 -2.53
C SER A 194 -22.56 7.32 -2.11
N ASP A 195 -21.57 7.04 -1.26
CA ASP A 195 -20.55 7.98 -0.79
C ASP A 195 -19.25 7.95 -1.64
N GLY A 196 -19.24 7.14 -2.71
CA GLY A 196 -18.10 6.97 -3.59
C GLY A 196 -17.00 6.05 -3.05
N CYS A 197 -17.21 5.43 -1.88
CA CYS A 197 -16.26 4.52 -1.30
C CYS A 197 -16.34 3.12 -1.91
N LEU A 198 -15.21 2.44 -1.99
CA LEU A 198 -15.10 1.10 -2.53
C LEU A 198 -15.79 0.07 -1.62
N ILE A 199 -16.64 -0.73 -2.21
CA ILE A 199 -17.23 -1.93 -1.61
C ILE A 199 -16.59 -3.15 -2.24
N VAL A 200 -16.11 -4.07 -1.40
CA VAL A 200 -15.39 -5.27 -1.82
C VAL A 200 -16.20 -6.50 -1.42
N ASP A 201 -16.56 -7.31 -2.40
CA ASP A 201 -17.09 -8.65 -2.20
C ASP A 201 -16.07 -9.68 -2.72
N ALA A 202 -15.45 -10.39 -1.79
CA ALA A 202 -14.36 -11.33 -2.06
C ALA A 202 -14.54 -12.62 -1.23
N PRO A 203 -15.55 -13.45 -1.54
CA PRO A 203 -16.01 -14.56 -0.69
C PRO A 203 -14.96 -15.64 -0.42
N LEU A 204 -13.95 -15.78 -1.28
CA LEU A 204 -12.85 -16.72 -1.05
C LEU A 204 -11.89 -16.27 0.06
N VAL A 205 -11.79 -14.96 0.33
CA VAL A 205 -10.80 -14.39 1.25
C VAL A 205 -11.40 -13.56 2.38
N SER A 206 -12.69 -13.21 2.31
CA SER A 206 -13.42 -12.50 3.36
C SER A 206 -14.76 -13.17 3.63
N GLU A 207 -15.21 -13.18 4.88
CA GLU A 207 -16.52 -13.73 5.26
C GLU A 207 -17.67 -12.78 4.90
N HIS A 208 -17.37 -11.48 4.83
CA HIS A 208 -18.36 -10.44 4.67
C HIS A 208 -17.96 -9.50 3.54
N THR A 209 -18.95 -8.86 2.93
CA THR A 209 -18.74 -7.70 2.07
C THR A 209 -18.13 -6.57 2.89
N LEU A 210 -17.04 -6.00 2.41
CA LEU A 210 -16.29 -4.96 3.12
C LEU A 210 -16.63 -3.58 2.55
N HIS A 211 -17.09 -2.68 3.42
CA HIS A 211 -17.26 -1.27 3.11
C HIS A 211 -16.02 -0.52 3.53
N THR A 212 -15.27 -0.01 2.57
CA THR A 212 -14.01 0.69 2.84
C THR A 212 -14.24 2.20 2.99
N ASN A 213 -13.20 2.91 3.45
CA ASN A 213 -13.14 4.37 3.40
C ASN A 213 -12.31 4.86 2.20
N ASP A 214 -12.00 4.01 1.25
CA ASP A 214 -11.20 4.34 0.07
C ASP A 214 -12.11 4.84 -1.06
N ILE A 215 -11.99 6.10 -1.44
CA ILE A 215 -12.75 6.69 -2.56
C ILE A 215 -12.21 6.12 -3.86
N VAL A 216 -13.10 5.54 -4.65
CA VAL A 216 -12.76 4.80 -5.86
C VAL A 216 -13.23 5.51 -7.12
N GLN A 217 -12.45 5.36 -8.17
CA GLN A 217 -12.87 5.63 -9.55
C GLN A 217 -12.70 4.35 -10.36
N PHE A 218 -13.77 3.93 -11.02
CA PHE A 218 -13.72 2.84 -12.00
C PHE A 218 -13.34 3.39 -13.37
N ARG A 219 -12.61 2.57 -14.14
CA ARG A 219 -12.31 2.88 -15.53
C ARG A 219 -13.58 2.73 -16.37
N GLU A 220 -13.87 3.69 -17.23
CA GLU A 220 -14.96 3.57 -18.19
C GLU A 220 -14.66 2.43 -19.16
N GLU A 221 -15.62 1.55 -19.37
CA GLU A 221 -15.52 0.48 -20.35
C GLU A 221 -15.65 1.07 -21.75
N GLN A 222 -14.65 0.85 -22.59
CA GLN A 222 -14.83 1.04 -24.02
C GLN A 222 -15.76 -0.08 -24.49
N SER A 223 -16.89 0.31 -25.08
CA SER A 223 -18.01 -0.53 -25.51
C SER A 223 -17.53 -1.84 -26.17
N GLY A 224 -17.81 -3.00 -25.59
CA GLY A 224 -17.61 -4.26 -26.27
C GLY A 224 -17.30 -5.53 -25.46
N GLY A 225 -17.27 -5.51 -24.14
CA GLY A 225 -17.01 -6.74 -23.40
C GLY A 225 -17.26 -6.60 -21.91
N SER A 226 -18.48 -6.88 -21.48
CA SER A 226 -18.83 -6.77 -20.07
C SER A 226 -18.50 -8.05 -19.31
N CYS A 227 -17.36 -8.05 -18.62
CA CYS A 227 -17.23 -8.83 -17.40
C CYS A 227 -17.23 -7.85 -16.22
N ALA A 228 -18.32 -7.76 -15.46
CA ALA A 228 -18.44 -6.91 -14.28
C ALA A 228 -17.32 -7.19 -13.24
N SER A 229 -16.76 -8.40 -13.24
CA SER A 229 -15.65 -8.84 -12.39
C SER A 229 -14.27 -8.36 -12.87
N CYS A 230 -14.14 -7.73 -14.05
CA CYS A 230 -12.85 -7.30 -14.60
C CYS A 230 -12.69 -5.79 -14.63
N ARG A 231 -13.62 -5.03 -14.03
CA ARG A 231 -13.61 -3.57 -14.06
C ARG A 231 -12.42 -2.99 -13.31
N GLN A 232 -11.49 -2.39 -14.05
CA GLN A 232 -10.31 -1.74 -13.48
C GLN A 232 -10.71 -0.52 -12.65
N PHE A 233 -9.94 -0.25 -11.59
CA PHE A 233 -10.19 0.86 -10.69
C PHE A 233 -8.90 1.54 -10.22
N ARG A 234 -9.04 2.75 -9.71
CA ARG A 234 -7.99 3.45 -8.98
C ARG A 234 -8.54 4.07 -7.71
N ILE A 235 -7.68 4.20 -6.70
CA ILE A 235 -8.00 4.87 -5.45
C ILE A 235 -7.63 6.34 -5.60
N LEU A 236 -8.60 7.23 -5.33
CA LEU A 236 -8.41 8.67 -5.36
C LEU A 236 -7.89 9.21 -4.04
N GLY A 237 -8.22 8.53 -2.94
CA GLY A 237 -7.83 8.86 -1.57
C GLY A 237 -8.78 8.24 -0.57
N ARG A 238 -8.76 8.72 0.68
CA ARG A 238 -9.62 8.21 1.75
C ARG A 238 -10.69 9.22 2.14
N LYS A 239 -11.89 8.73 2.44
CA LYS A 239 -13.01 9.53 2.94
C LYS A 239 -12.64 10.32 4.21
N ASP A 240 -11.84 9.72 5.09
CA ASP A 240 -11.37 10.35 6.32
C ASP A 240 -10.50 11.59 6.06
N ASN A 241 -9.84 11.64 4.90
CA ASN A 241 -8.92 12.70 4.49
C ASN A 241 -9.60 13.77 3.60
N VAL A 242 -10.90 13.66 3.37
CA VAL A 242 -11.66 14.73 2.71
C VAL A 242 -11.73 15.93 3.63
N ILE A 243 -11.43 17.10 3.08
CA ILE A 243 -11.47 18.41 3.74
C ILE A 243 -12.69 19.14 3.20
N CYS A 244 -13.64 19.48 4.08
CA CYS A 244 -14.87 20.21 3.71
C CYS A 244 -14.68 21.71 3.97
N SER A 245 -14.10 22.43 2.99
CA SER A 245 -13.78 23.85 3.14
C SER A 245 -14.74 24.73 2.35
N GLY A 246 -15.54 25.54 3.05
CA GLY A 246 -16.49 26.46 2.43
C GLY A 246 -17.49 25.77 1.50
N GLY A 247 -17.92 24.55 1.83
CA GLY A 247 -18.84 23.73 1.02
C GLY A 247 -18.17 22.93 -0.11
N ILE A 248 -16.87 23.08 -0.31
CA ILE A 248 -16.10 22.34 -1.31
C ILE A 248 -15.44 21.14 -0.64
N LYS A 249 -15.60 19.94 -1.25
CA LYS A 249 -14.89 18.72 -0.83
C LYS A 249 -13.56 18.64 -1.54
N ILE A 250 -12.47 18.66 -0.77
CA ILE A 250 -11.09 18.65 -1.25
C ILE A 250 -10.44 17.35 -0.76
N GLN A 251 -9.91 16.55 -1.66
CA GLN A 251 -9.17 15.35 -1.29
C GLN A 251 -7.73 15.70 -0.95
N ALA A 252 -7.28 15.41 0.27
CA ALA A 252 -5.93 15.74 0.71
C ALA A 252 -4.85 15.12 -0.19
N GLU A 253 -5.04 13.86 -0.58
CA GLU A 253 -4.11 13.15 -1.46
C GLU A 253 -4.02 13.74 -2.87
N GLU A 254 -5.09 14.37 -3.34
CA GLU A 254 -5.07 15.09 -4.62
C GLU A 254 -4.19 16.35 -4.53
N VAL A 255 -4.35 17.12 -3.46
CA VAL A 255 -3.50 18.31 -3.21
C VAL A 255 -2.03 17.90 -3.07
N GLU A 256 -1.75 16.82 -2.34
CA GLU A 256 -0.39 16.26 -2.21
C GLU A 256 0.20 15.90 -3.57
N ARG A 257 -0.57 15.19 -4.41
CA ARG A 257 -0.13 14.81 -5.76
C ARG A 257 0.21 16.04 -6.62
N MET A 258 -0.59 17.10 -6.54
CA MET A 258 -0.34 18.33 -7.29
C MET A 258 0.92 19.05 -6.82
N LEU A 259 1.25 19.02 -5.53
CA LEU A 259 2.40 19.69 -4.93
C LEU A 259 3.70 18.88 -5.00
N LYS A 260 3.60 17.54 -5.08
CA LYS A 260 4.75 16.62 -5.02
C LYS A 260 5.88 16.93 -6.01
N PRO A 261 5.63 17.36 -7.28
CA PRO A 261 6.70 17.71 -8.21
C PRO A 261 7.51 18.96 -7.82
N TYR A 262 6.98 19.78 -6.90
CA TYR A 262 7.53 21.10 -6.57
C TYR A 262 8.09 21.20 -5.15
N ILE A 263 7.73 20.26 -4.26
CA ILE A 263 8.20 20.20 -2.87
C ILE A 263 9.07 18.97 -2.70
N ALA A 264 10.37 19.17 -2.47
CA ALA A 264 11.35 18.09 -2.34
C ALA A 264 11.37 17.46 -0.94
N THR A 265 11.05 18.23 0.09
CA THR A 265 11.01 17.76 1.48
C THR A 265 9.76 16.92 1.74
N PRO A 266 9.78 16.00 2.73
CA PRO A 266 8.57 15.32 3.15
C PRO A 266 7.49 16.31 3.59
N PHE A 267 6.27 16.09 3.09
CA PHE A 267 5.11 16.90 3.47
C PHE A 267 3.84 16.07 3.44
N LEU A 268 2.81 16.58 4.08
CA LEU A 268 1.44 16.06 4.02
C LEU A 268 0.43 17.20 4.01
N ILE A 269 -0.75 16.90 3.49
CA ILE A 269 -1.94 17.75 3.60
C ILE A 269 -2.86 17.17 4.66
N THR A 270 -3.33 18.02 5.54
CA THR A 270 -4.31 17.68 6.56
C THR A 270 -5.37 18.77 6.69
N LYS A 271 -6.28 18.60 7.64
CA LYS A 271 -7.36 19.53 7.91
C LYS A 271 -7.32 20.06 9.33
N GLN A 272 -7.86 21.26 9.49
CA GLN A 272 -8.09 21.88 10.78
C GLN A 272 -9.49 22.47 10.79
N LYS A 273 -10.20 22.38 11.91
CA LYS A 273 -11.50 23.06 12.11
C LYS A 273 -11.32 24.57 12.02
N ASP A 274 -12.25 25.23 11.35
CA ASP A 274 -12.27 26.67 11.15
C ASP A 274 -13.70 27.20 11.29
N ALA A 275 -13.85 28.33 11.99
CA ALA A 275 -15.17 28.88 12.30
C ALA A 275 -15.91 29.43 11.07
N VAL A 276 -15.18 29.84 10.02
CA VAL A 276 -15.76 30.45 8.81
C VAL A 276 -15.98 29.43 7.71
N TYR A 277 -15.00 28.52 7.53
CA TYR A 277 -15.00 27.57 6.41
C TYR A 277 -15.42 26.15 6.81
N GLY A 278 -15.68 25.89 8.10
CA GLY A 278 -15.90 24.55 8.65
C GLY A 278 -14.57 23.80 8.83
N GLU A 279 -13.87 23.54 7.74
CA GLU A 279 -12.50 23.01 7.75
C GLU A 279 -11.63 23.84 6.79
N ILE A 280 -10.32 23.87 7.06
CA ILE A 280 -9.32 24.48 6.18
C ILE A 280 -8.25 23.47 5.80
N VAL A 281 -7.67 23.66 4.62
CA VAL A 281 -6.50 22.90 4.15
C VAL A 281 -5.26 23.38 4.91
N VAL A 282 -4.53 22.44 5.48
CA VAL A 282 -3.25 22.69 6.18
C VAL A 282 -2.15 21.89 5.51
N LEU A 283 -1.07 22.57 5.14
CA LEU A 283 0.17 21.94 4.65
C LEU A 283 1.15 21.79 5.83
N VAL A 284 1.60 20.58 6.10
CA VAL A 284 2.67 20.28 7.06
C VAL A 284 3.89 19.81 6.29
N ALA A 285 5.06 20.42 6.51
CA ALA A 285 6.30 20.06 5.80
C ALA A 285 7.51 20.00 6.75
N GLU A 286 8.46 19.10 6.44
CA GLU A 286 9.71 18.98 7.19
C GLU A 286 10.73 20.03 6.76
N ASN A 287 11.29 20.78 7.73
CA ASN A 287 12.44 21.68 7.56
C ASN A 287 12.36 22.55 6.30
N ALA A 288 11.19 23.05 5.98
CA ALA A 288 10.93 23.82 4.76
C ALA A 288 10.71 25.32 5.10
N ASP A 289 11.01 26.17 4.14
CA ASP A 289 10.69 27.59 4.22
C ASP A 289 9.21 27.82 3.93
N GLU A 290 8.48 28.39 4.89
CA GLU A 290 7.05 28.64 4.81
C GLU A 290 6.69 29.59 3.65
N GLU A 291 7.49 30.63 3.42
CA GLU A 291 7.24 31.61 2.36
C GLU A 291 7.35 30.98 0.98
N ASN A 292 8.38 30.16 0.77
CA ASN A 292 8.55 29.39 -0.45
C ASN A 292 7.40 28.39 -0.67
N LEU A 293 6.96 27.66 0.37
CA LEU A 293 5.82 26.77 0.28
C LEU A 293 4.53 27.52 -0.09
N ARG A 294 4.33 28.71 0.44
CA ARG A 294 3.18 29.57 0.14
C ARG A 294 3.19 30.02 -1.32
N LEU A 295 4.35 30.40 -1.87
CA LEU A 295 4.52 30.75 -3.26
C LEU A 295 4.24 29.55 -4.18
N ILE A 296 4.77 28.38 -3.86
CA ILE A 296 4.51 27.14 -4.62
C ILE A 296 3.00 26.85 -4.62
N ALA A 297 2.38 26.82 -3.45
CA ALA A 297 0.96 26.49 -3.32
C ALA A 297 0.08 27.48 -4.10
N SER A 298 0.35 28.78 -4.00
CA SER A 298 -0.43 29.81 -4.74
C SER A 298 -0.30 29.71 -6.25
N SER A 299 0.87 29.28 -6.76
CA SER A 299 1.13 29.17 -8.19
C SER A 299 0.65 27.85 -8.82
N LYS A 300 0.57 26.76 -8.02
CA LYS A 300 0.32 25.40 -8.52
C LYS A 300 -1.05 24.85 -8.16
N LEU A 301 -1.73 25.40 -7.16
CA LEU A 301 -3.03 24.92 -6.73
C LEU A 301 -4.16 25.87 -7.13
N PRO A 302 -5.34 25.34 -7.49
CA PRO A 302 -6.56 26.12 -7.60
C PRO A 302 -6.84 26.90 -6.30
N LYS A 303 -7.45 28.06 -6.40
CA LYS A 303 -7.70 28.97 -5.26
C LYS A 303 -8.27 28.28 -4.01
N TYR A 304 -9.21 27.37 -4.17
CA TYR A 304 -9.86 26.67 -3.05
C TYR A 304 -9.03 25.52 -2.46
N TYR A 305 -8.01 25.03 -3.18
CA TYR A 305 -7.11 23.95 -2.73
C TYR A 305 -5.89 24.49 -1.99
N GLN A 306 -5.68 25.81 -2.02
CA GLN A 306 -4.53 26.45 -1.40
C GLN A 306 -4.59 26.34 0.12
N PRO A 307 -3.51 25.89 0.80
CA PRO A 307 -3.44 25.82 2.24
C PRO A 307 -3.66 27.22 2.86
N LYS A 308 -4.57 27.31 3.82
CA LYS A 308 -4.78 28.51 4.62
C LYS A 308 -3.80 28.59 5.79
N ARG A 309 -3.24 27.45 6.17
CA ARG A 309 -2.19 27.36 7.18
C ARG A 309 -1.08 26.46 6.67
N ILE A 310 0.18 26.87 6.93
CA ILE A 310 1.38 26.09 6.69
C ILE A 310 2.05 25.87 8.05
N VAL A 311 2.52 24.67 8.30
CA VAL A 311 3.20 24.27 9.55
C VAL A 311 4.52 23.61 9.17
N THR A 312 5.62 24.14 9.66
CA THR A 312 6.94 23.55 9.49
C THR A 312 7.32 22.77 10.73
N VAL A 313 7.81 21.55 10.55
CA VAL A 313 8.19 20.65 11.63
C VAL A 313 9.58 20.06 11.36
N SER A 314 10.27 19.62 12.41
CA SER A 314 11.54 18.91 12.24
C SER A 314 11.35 17.53 11.61
N LYS A 315 10.23 16.86 11.91
CA LYS A 315 9.90 15.52 11.38
C LYS A 315 8.41 15.27 11.39
N ILE A 316 7.90 14.69 10.30
CA ILE A 316 6.53 14.21 10.20
C ILE A 316 6.39 12.92 11.00
N MET A 317 5.36 12.85 11.82
CA MET A 317 5.04 11.67 12.63
C MET A 317 4.50 10.56 11.73
N LEU A 318 5.08 9.36 11.87
CA LEU A 318 4.64 8.17 11.14
C LEU A 318 3.95 7.18 12.08
N THR A 319 3.10 6.33 11.49
CA THR A 319 2.60 5.12 12.15
C THR A 319 3.71 4.06 12.22
N GLU A 320 3.52 3.00 12.98
CA GLU A 320 4.43 1.84 13.03
C GLU A 320 4.68 1.22 11.63
N THR A 321 3.72 1.35 10.74
CA THR A 321 3.79 0.87 9.35
C THR A 321 4.35 1.91 8.36
N GLY A 322 4.88 3.04 8.87
CA GLY A 322 5.52 4.08 8.06
C GLY A 322 4.56 5.01 7.31
N LYS A 323 3.25 5.02 7.64
CA LYS A 323 2.29 5.95 7.04
C LYS A 323 2.27 7.29 7.79
N PRO A 324 2.18 8.46 7.10
CA PRO A 324 2.05 9.76 7.77
C PRO A 324 0.78 9.84 8.64
N ARG A 325 0.94 10.31 9.86
CA ARG A 325 -0.19 10.62 10.76
C ARG A 325 -0.74 11.99 10.42
N ARG A 326 -2.04 12.07 10.11
CA ARG A 326 -2.68 13.31 9.64
C ARG A 326 -3.40 14.10 10.73
N ASP A 327 -3.30 13.70 11.98
CA ASP A 327 -3.88 14.46 13.09
C ASP A 327 -3.09 15.76 13.30
N ILE A 328 -3.73 16.90 13.02
CA ILE A 328 -3.10 18.24 13.13
C ILE A 328 -2.63 18.54 14.56
N ALA A 329 -3.27 17.96 15.58
CA ALA A 329 -2.86 18.16 16.98
C ALA A 329 -1.43 17.69 17.26
N LEU A 330 -0.91 16.75 16.45
CA LEU A 330 0.48 16.26 16.54
C LEU A 330 1.52 17.29 16.07
N TYR A 331 1.08 18.32 15.34
CA TYR A 331 1.92 19.34 14.69
C TYR A 331 1.64 20.75 15.20
N SER A 332 0.77 20.88 16.21
CA SER A 332 0.50 22.14 16.87
C SER A 332 1.57 22.34 17.95
N VAL A 333 2.46 23.29 17.73
CA VAL A 333 3.38 23.84 18.75
C VAL A 333 2.76 25.11 19.30
#